data_4a3e9768af1da9df1584c90cadcc303d
#
_entry.id   4a3e9768af1da9df1584c90cadcc303d
#
_cell.length_a   1.000
_cell.length_b   1.000
_cell.length_c   1.000
_cell.angle_alpha   90.00
_cell.angle_beta   90.00
_cell.angle_gamma   90.00
#
_symmetry.space_group_name_H-M   'P 1'
#
loop_
_entity.id
_entity.type
_entity.pdbx_description
1 polymer ?
#
loop_
_entity_poly.entity_id
_entity_poly.type
_entity_poly.pdbx_seq_one_letter_code
_entity_poly.pdbx_strand_id
1 'polypeptide(L)'
;MKSWPTNLLTALLVILCLAGVLVSALAFAEHYNTNPSPCSINDKWDCGIVNHSPYAVVHNVPVALVGILGYALLASLAGRLPRLMAILALAALMFTLRLTWVEWRILQVWCIYCVSSQVIIATVFLISLLAAILSRQARRSL
;
A
#
# COMPACT_ATOMS: atom_id res chain seq x y z
N MET A 1 23.74 16.95 -15.31
CA MET A 1 22.88 17.79 -14.46
C MET A 1 21.43 17.71 -14.95
N LYS A 2 20.67 16.78 -14.47
CA LYS A 2 19.19 16.78 -14.48
C LYS A 2 18.66 15.78 -13.46
N SER A 3 19.06 15.96 -12.20
CA SER A 3 18.63 15.11 -11.08
C SER A 3 17.29 15.55 -10.46
N TRP A 4 16.80 16.73 -10.82
CA TRP A 4 15.59 17.32 -10.24
C TRP A 4 14.33 16.42 -10.36
N PRO A 5 13.91 15.92 -11.53
CA PRO A 5 12.70 15.11 -11.63
C PRO A 5 12.85 13.76 -10.93
N THR A 6 14.04 13.16 -10.93
CA THR A 6 14.31 11.89 -10.25
C THR A 6 14.29 12.04 -8.73
N ASN A 7 14.85 13.11 -8.21
CA ASN A 7 14.84 13.40 -6.77
C ASN A 7 13.43 13.69 -6.25
N LEU A 8 12.63 14.44 -7.01
CA LEU A 8 11.24 14.71 -6.67
C LEU A 8 10.40 13.42 -6.66
N LEU A 9 10.54 12.59 -7.70
CA LEU A 9 9.84 11.29 -7.75
C LEU A 9 10.25 10.38 -6.59
N THR A 10 11.53 10.34 -6.25
CA THR A 10 12.03 9.58 -5.10
C THR A 10 11.43 10.09 -3.79
N ALA A 11 11.41 11.41 -3.58
CA ALA A 11 10.82 12.01 -2.38
C ALA A 11 9.32 11.69 -2.27
N LEU A 12 8.57 11.80 -3.37
CA LEU A 12 7.15 11.45 -3.42
C LEU A 12 6.92 9.97 -3.08
N LEU A 13 7.73 9.06 -3.64
CA LEU A 13 7.65 7.63 -3.36
C LEU A 13 7.90 7.33 -1.89
N VAL A 14 8.91 7.94 -1.28
CA VAL A 14 9.20 7.78 0.16
C VAL A 14 8.03 8.29 1.01
N ILE A 15 7.51 9.48 0.73
CA ILE A 15 6.38 10.05 1.46
C ILE A 15 5.14 9.16 1.36
N LEU A 16 4.82 8.67 0.17
CA LEU A 16 3.68 7.77 -0.04
C LEU A 16 3.88 6.43 0.69
N CYS A 17 5.07 5.87 0.67
CA CYS A 17 5.36 4.64 1.40
C CYS A 17 5.26 4.86 2.92
N LEU A 18 5.73 5.99 3.45
CA LEU A 18 5.57 6.32 4.87
C LEU A 18 4.09 6.51 5.25
N ALA A 19 3.30 7.14 4.38
CA ALA A 19 1.85 7.21 4.56
C ALA A 19 1.22 5.80 4.54
N GLY A 20 1.68 4.91 3.67
CA GLY A 20 1.25 3.50 3.63
C GLY A 20 1.61 2.74 4.90
N VAL A 21 2.81 2.95 5.47
CA VAL A 21 3.19 2.39 6.78
C VAL A 21 2.23 2.87 7.86
N LEU A 22 1.93 4.17 7.91
CA LEU A 22 1.02 4.74 8.90
C LEU A 22 -0.38 4.13 8.80
N VAL A 23 -0.95 4.09 7.60
CA VAL A 23 -2.29 3.51 7.36
C VAL A 23 -2.32 2.03 7.75
N SER A 24 -1.26 1.27 7.38
CA SER A 24 -1.14 -0.14 7.76
C SER A 24 -0.97 -0.33 9.27
N ALA A 25 -0.27 0.58 9.95
CA ALA A 25 -0.13 0.56 11.41
C ALA A 25 -1.47 0.82 12.12
N LEU A 26 -2.30 1.73 11.58
CA LEU A 26 -3.64 1.98 12.10
C LEU A 26 -4.54 0.75 11.91
N ALA A 27 -4.49 0.11 10.75
CA ALA A 27 -5.21 -1.14 10.50
C ALA A 27 -4.72 -2.29 11.39
N PHE A 28 -3.42 -2.34 11.67
CA PHE A 28 -2.82 -3.31 12.60
C PHE A 28 -3.30 -3.09 14.04
N ALA A 29 -3.34 -1.84 14.49
CA ALA A 29 -3.89 -1.49 15.80
C ALA A 29 -5.37 -1.89 15.90
N GLU A 30 -6.13 -1.67 14.83
CA GLU A 30 -7.54 -2.06 14.75
C GLU A 30 -7.75 -3.58 14.86
N HIS A 31 -6.83 -4.37 14.29
CA HIS A 31 -6.88 -5.83 14.36
C HIS A 31 -6.87 -6.37 15.81
N TYR A 32 -6.23 -5.67 16.74
CA TYR A 32 -6.14 -6.04 18.16
C TYR A 32 -7.07 -5.21 19.06
N ASN A 33 -7.78 -4.25 18.49
CA ASN A 33 -8.69 -3.40 19.26
C ASN A 33 -9.98 -4.16 19.58
N THR A 34 -10.35 -4.18 20.84
CA THR A 34 -11.62 -4.79 21.32
C THR A 34 -12.75 -3.77 21.50
N ASN A 35 -12.45 -2.48 21.39
CA ASN A 35 -13.42 -1.40 21.49
C ASN A 35 -14.06 -1.11 20.13
N PRO A 36 -15.20 -0.41 20.09
CA PRO A 36 -15.79 0.06 18.82
C PRO A 36 -14.76 0.85 18.01
N SER A 37 -14.63 0.49 16.73
CA SER A 37 -13.67 1.11 15.84
C SER A 37 -13.99 2.58 15.59
N PRO A 38 -12.99 3.50 15.62
CA PRO A 38 -13.19 4.89 15.21
C PRO A 38 -13.65 5.03 13.75
N CYS A 39 -13.44 4.01 12.94
CA CYS A 39 -13.81 3.93 11.54
C CYS A 39 -15.15 3.22 11.30
N SER A 40 -15.86 2.82 12.35
CA SER A 40 -17.23 2.30 12.29
C SER A 40 -18.20 3.47 12.17
N ILE A 41 -18.45 3.91 10.93
CA ILE A 41 -19.26 5.11 10.64
C ILE A 41 -20.71 4.73 10.39
N ASN A 42 -20.95 3.62 9.68
CA ASN A 42 -22.27 3.08 9.35
C ASN A 42 -22.16 1.61 8.92
N ASP A 43 -23.31 1.00 8.58
CA ASP A 43 -23.38 -0.44 8.20
C ASP A 43 -22.53 -0.84 7.01
N LYS A 44 -22.02 0.12 6.22
CA LYS A 44 -21.19 -0.13 5.03
C LYS A 44 -19.70 0.19 5.25
N TRP A 45 -19.39 1.03 6.24
CA TRP A 45 -18.02 1.46 6.55
C TRP A 45 -17.68 1.07 7.97
N ASP A 46 -17.01 -0.07 8.13
CA ASP A 46 -16.60 -0.61 9.43
C ASP A 46 -15.24 -1.31 9.32
N CYS A 47 -14.20 -0.63 9.78
CA CYS A 47 -12.85 -1.19 9.82
C CYS A 47 -12.72 -2.36 10.80
N GLY A 48 -13.50 -2.37 11.88
CA GLY A 48 -13.48 -3.44 12.87
C GLY A 48 -13.90 -4.77 12.25
N ILE A 49 -15.03 -4.81 11.55
CA ILE A 49 -15.52 -6.02 10.88
C ILE A 49 -14.49 -6.55 9.89
N VAL A 50 -13.88 -5.67 9.07
CA VAL A 50 -12.91 -6.08 8.06
C VAL A 50 -11.63 -6.60 8.71
N ASN A 51 -11.07 -5.88 9.71
CA ASN A 51 -9.79 -6.25 10.33
C ASN A 51 -9.89 -7.44 11.29
N HIS A 52 -11.09 -7.78 11.79
CA HIS A 52 -11.33 -8.99 12.58
C HIS A 52 -11.84 -10.18 11.74
N SER A 53 -12.02 -10.00 10.44
CA SER A 53 -12.44 -11.07 9.55
C SER A 53 -11.36 -12.14 9.37
N PRO A 54 -11.73 -13.39 9.03
CA PRO A 54 -10.76 -14.44 8.68
C PRO A 54 -9.83 -14.06 7.52
N TYR A 55 -10.26 -13.13 6.66
CA TYR A 55 -9.51 -12.65 5.51
C TYR A 55 -8.43 -11.61 5.87
N ALA A 56 -8.50 -11.04 7.08
CA ALA A 56 -7.48 -10.12 7.60
C ALA A 56 -6.20 -10.83 8.09
N VAL A 57 -6.16 -12.16 8.01
CA VAL A 57 -5.03 -12.98 8.43
C VAL A 57 -4.64 -13.93 7.31
N VAL A 58 -3.35 -14.00 6.99
CA VAL A 58 -2.76 -14.94 6.03
C VAL A 58 -1.66 -15.72 6.75
N HIS A 59 -1.79 -17.05 6.82
CA HIS A 59 -0.85 -17.93 7.56
C HIS A 59 -0.58 -17.47 8.99
N ASN A 60 -1.62 -17.09 9.73
CA ASN A 60 -1.55 -16.56 11.10
C ASN A 60 -0.83 -15.20 11.24
N VAL A 61 -0.58 -14.50 10.13
CA VAL A 61 0.01 -13.15 10.12
C VAL A 61 -1.06 -12.15 9.71
N PRO A 62 -1.31 -11.09 10.51
CA PRO A 62 -2.21 -10.03 10.11
C PRO A 62 -1.76 -9.36 8.80
N VAL A 63 -2.67 -9.20 7.86
CA VAL A 63 -2.40 -8.55 6.56
C VAL A 63 -1.84 -7.14 6.75
N ALA A 64 -2.30 -6.44 7.78
CA ALA A 64 -1.80 -5.11 8.12
C ALA A 64 -0.29 -5.11 8.44
N LEU A 65 0.22 -6.15 9.11
CA LEU A 65 1.67 -6.30 9.36
C LEU A 65 2.43 -6.50 8.05
N VAL A 66 1.89 -7.31 7.14
CA VAL A 66 2.47 -7.47 5.79
C VAL A 66 2.51 -6.13 5.05
N GLY A 67 1.48 -5.29 5.23
CA GLY A 67 1.45 -3.93 4.69
C GLY A 67 2.56 -3.04 5.25
N ILE A 68 2.77 -3.03 6.58
CA ILE A 68 3.84 -2.26 7.22
C ILE A 68 5.20 -2.64 6.64
N LEU A 69 5.51 -3.94 6.62
CA LEU A 69 6.79 -4.45 6.12
C LEU A 69 6.94 -4.21 4.61
N GLY A 70 5.88 -4.38 3.85
CA GLY A 70 5.86 -4.15 2.41
C GLY A 70 6.14 -2.69 2.05
N TYR A 71 5.48 -1.74 2.69
CA TYR A 71 5.73 -0.31 2.47
C TYR A 71 7.13 0.12 2.95
N ALA A 72 7.62 -0.42 4.07
CA ALA A 72 8.99 -0.17 4.54
C ALA A 72 10.03 -0.66 3.53
N LEU A 73 9.83 -1.86 2.96
CA LEU A 73 10.68 -2.39 1.90
C LEU A 73 10.63 -1.50 0.65
N LEU A 74 9.44 -1.10 0.19
CA LEU A 74 9.30 -0.21 -0.96
C LEU A 74 9.98 1.14 -0.73
N ALA A 75 9.87 1.71 0.48
CA ALA A 75 10.57 2.95 0.83
C ALA A 75 12.09 2.81 0.72
N SER A 76 12.65 1.67 1.14
CA SER A 76 14.09 1.40 1.05
C SER A 76 14.60 1.25 -0.40
N LEU A 77 13.74 0.85 -1.32
CA LEU A 77 14.04 0.69 -2.75
C LEU A 77 13.87 1.99 -3.54
N ALA A 78 13.19 2.99 -2.97
CA ALA A 78 12.91 4.26 -3.65
C ALA A 78 14.20 4.94 -4.10
N GLY A 79 14.26 5.29 -5.38
CA GLY A 79 15.42 5.93 -6.01
C GLY A 79 16.62 5.03 -6.29
N ARG A 80 16.68 3.83 -5.70
CA ARG A 80 17.80 2.88 -5.88
C ARG A 80 17.53 1.86 -6.99
N LEU A 81 16.40 1.17 -6.89
CA LEU A 81 16.01 0.08 -7.78
C LEU A 81 14.58 0.27 -8.31
N PRO A 82 14.33 1.27 -9.18
CA PRO A 82 12.98 1.65 -9.59
C PRO A 82 12.21 0.51 -10.29
N ARG A 83 12.91 -0.36 -11.02
CA ARG A 83 12.28 -1.52 -11.68
C ARG A 83 11.80 -2.56 -10.68
N LEU A 84 12.66 -2.91 -9.70
CA LEU A 84 12.29 -3.86 -8.65
C LEU A 84 11.14 -3.29 -7.81
N MET A 85 11.21 -2.01 -7.48
CA MET A 85 10.13 -1.32 -6.77
C MET A 85 8.81 -1.39 -7.54
N ALA A 86 8.82 -1.16 -8.86
CA ALA A 86 7.61 -1.25 -9.68
C ALA A 86 7.03 -2.67 -9.72
N ILE A 87 7.87 -3.70 -9.82
CA ILE A 87 7.44 -5.10 -9.79
C ILE A 87 6.81 -5.46 -8.44
N LEU A 88 7.46 -5.10 -7.34
CA LEU A 88 6.94 -5.37 -6.00
C LEU A 88 5.66 -4.57 -5.70
N ALA A 89 5.60 -3.31 -6.15
CA ALA A 89 4.39 -2.49 -6.03
C ALA A 89 3.23 -3.08 -6.85
N LEU A 90 3.48 -3.63 -8.03
CA LEU A 90 2.48 -4.34 -8.82
C LEU A 90 1.96 -5.59 -8.08
N ALA A 91 2.86 -6.40 -7.53
CA ALA A 91 2.47 -7.58 -6.75
C ALA A 91 1.62 -7.19 -5.52
N ALA A 92 2.02 -6.14 -4.80
CA ALA A 92 1.27 -5.59 -3.68
C ALA A 92 -0.11 -5.07 -4.12
N LEU A 93 -0.18 -4.36 -5.27
CA LEU A 93 -1.43 -3.87 -5.84
C LEU A 93 -2.39 -5.02 -6.17
N MET A 94 -1.91 -6.08 -6.79
CA MET A 94 -2.73 -7.26 -7.10
C MET A 94 -3.24 -7.94 -5.82
N PHE A 95 -2.42 -8.01 -4.79
CA PHE A 95 -2.82 -8.54 -3.49
C PHE A 95 -3.90 -7.69 -2.83
N THR A 96 -3.74 -6.37 -2.81
CA THR A 96 -4.75 -5.45 -2.22
C THR A 96 -6.04 -5.43 -3.03
N LEU A 97 -5.98 -5.55 -4.37
CA LEU A 97 -7.17 -5.69 -5.22
C LEU A 97 -7.98 -6.94 -4.86
N ARG A 98 -7.31 -8.05 -4.55
CA ARG A 98 -7.99 -9.26 -4.07
C ARG A 98 -8.71 -9.02 -2.74
N LEU A 99 -8.09 -8.29 -1.81
CA LEU A 99 -8.72 -7.93 -0.53
C LEU A 99 -9.93 -7.03 -0.75
N THR A 100 -9.81 -6.03 -1.62
CA THR A 100 -10.93 -5.15 -2.00
C THR A 100 -12.09 -5.95 -2.60
N TRP A 101 -11.79 -6.98 -3.41
CA TRP A 101 -12.81 -7.88 -3.93
C TRP A 101 -13.53 -8.65 -2.80
N VAL A 102 -12.80 -9.10 -1.77
CA VAL A 102 -13.37 -9.76 -0.59
C VAL A 102 -14.27 -8.81 0.18
N GLU A 103 -13.85 -7.57 0.42
CA GLU A 103 -14.68 -6.54 1.06
C GLU A 103 -15.98 -6.30 0.28
N TRP A 104 -15.89 -6.19 -1.04
CA TRP A 104 -17.03 -5.90 -1.89
C TRP A 104 -18.00 -7.08 -2.04
N ARG A 105 -17.48 -8.31 -2.24
CA ARG A 105 -18.32 -9.47 -2.61
C ARG A 105 -18.68 -10.38 -1.44
N ILE A 106 -17.84 -10.46 -0.44
CA ILE A 106 -18.00 -11.41 0.67
C ILE A 106 -18.45 -10.69 1.94
N LEU A 107 -17.70 -9.68 2.37
CA LEU A 107 -18.00 -8.97 3.60
C LEU A 107 -19.12 -7.93 3.41
N GLN A 108 -19.22 -7.34 2.21
CA GLN A 108 -20.12 -6.24 1.86
C GLN A 108 -19.97 -5.01 2.78
N VAL A 109 -18.79 -4.89 3.39
CA VAL A 109 -18.40 -3.82 4.30
C VAL A 109 -17.02 -3.32 3.86
N TRP A 110 -16.81 -2.01 3.92
CA TRP A 110 -15.60 -1.33 3.50
C TRP A 110 -14.77 -0.87 4.69
N CYS A 111 -13.45 -0.95 4.56
CA CYS A 111 -12.49 -0.42 5.51
C CYS A 111 -11.79 0.81 4.92
N ILE A 112 -11.87 1.97 5.60
CA ILE A 112 -11.21 3.20 5.16
C ILE A 112 -9.69 3.00 5.04
N TYR A 113 -9.06 2.29 5.98
CA TYR A 113 -7.63 2.01 5.95
C TYR A 113 -7.26 1.14 4.73
N CYS A 114 -8.08 0.13 4.40
CA CYS A 114 -7.85 -0.72 3.25
C CYS A 114 -7.98 0.05 1.93
N VAL A 115 -9.02 0.86 1.79
CA VAL A 115 -9.23 1.71 0.61
C VAL A 115 -8.11 2.75 0.48
N SER A 116 -7.71 3.39 1.58
CA SER A 116 -6.59 4.34 1.58
C SER A 116 -5.27 3.66 1.17
N SER A 117 -4.98 2.47 1.70
CA SER A 117 -3.81 1.69 1.30
C SER A 117 -3.87 1.29 -0.18
N GLN A 118 -5.05 0.93 -0.69
CA GLN A 118 -5.26 0.62 -2.10
C GLN A 118 -4.89 1.80 -3.01
N VAL A 119 -5.34 3.00 -2.68
CA VAL A 119 -5.02 4.23 -3.44
C VAL A 119 -3.52 4.54 -3.36
N ILE A 120 -2.92 4.42 -2.19
CA ILE A 120 -1.48 4.66 -2.00
C ILE A 120 -0.65 3.70 -2.84
N ILE A 121 -0.92 2.39 -2.77
CA ILE A 121 -0.11 1.41 -3.52
C ILE A 121 -0.29 1.53 -5.03
N ALA A 122 -1.48 1.87 -5.51
CA ALA A 122 -1.73 2.15 -6.91
C ALA A 122 -0.91 3.36 -7.39
N THR A 123 -0.85 4.42 -6.60
CA THR A 123 -0.06 5.62 -6.89
C THR A 123 1.44 5.32 -6.86
N VAL A 124 1.92 4.57 -5.85
CA VAL A 124 3.30 4.11 -5.76
C VAL A 124 3.69 3.28 -6.98
N PHE A 125 2.84 2.37 -7.42
CA PHE A 125 3.07 1.58 -8.63
C PHE A 125 3.23 2.47 -9.86
N LEU A 126 2.32 3.40 -10.11
CA LEU A 126 2.36 4.29 -11.27
C LEU A 126 3.62 5.17 -11.29
N ILE A 127 3.97 5.76 -10.15
CA ILE A 127 5.17 6.62 -10.04
C ILE A 127 6.45 5.78 -10.19
N SER A 128 6.53 4.61 -9.59
CA SER A 128 7.70 3.74 -9.71
C SER A 128 7.87 3.20 -11.13
N LEU A 129 6.78 2.91 -11.82
CA LEU A 129 6.80 2.53 -13.24
C LEU A 129 7.33 3.67 -14.11
N LEU A 130 6.86 4.89 -13.89
CA LEU A 130 7.36 6.09 -14.58
C LEU A 130 8.85 6.28 -14.32
N ALA A 131 9.29 6.20 -13.08
CA ALA A 131 10.71 6.30 -12.72
C ALA A 131 11.56 5.22 -13.40
N ALA A 132 11.05 3.99 -13.51
CA ALA A 132 11.72 2.89 -14.21
C ALA A 132 11.85 3.14 -15.71
N ILE A 133 10.84 3.72 -16.35
CA ILE A 133 10.86 4.08 -17.78
C ILE A 133 11.88 5.20 -18.03
N LEU A 134 11.83 6.26 -17.24
CA LEU A 134 12.74 7.41 -17.36
C LEU A 134 14.21 7.00 -17.16
N SER A 135 14.49 6.15 -16.19
CA SER A 135 15.84 5.61 -15.94
C SER A 135 16.36 4.77 -17.12
N ARG A 136 15.47 4.08 -17.82
CA ARG A 136 15.81 3.29 -19.01
C ARG A 136 16.15 4.17 -20.21
N GLN A 137 15.38 5.24 -20.41
CA GLN A 137 15.62 6.19 -21.49
C GLN A 137 16.95 6.93 -21.30
N ALA A 138 17.25 7.38 -20.07
CA ALA A 138 18.53 8.02 -19.76
C ALA A 138 19.75 7.13 -20.04
N ARG A 139 19.64 5.81 -19.85
CA ARG A 139 20.71 4.84 -20.17
C ARG A 139 20.88 4.59 -21.67
N ARG A 140 19.82 4.78 -22.48
CA ARG A 140 19.89 4.57 -23.94
C ARG A 140 20.42 5.79 -24.70
N SER A 141 20.38 6.96 -24.07
CA SER A 141 20.88 8.22 -24.65
C SER A 141 22.36 8.49 -24.38
N LEU A 142 23.03 7.61 -23.63
CA LEU A 142 24.48 7.61 -23.39
C LEU A 142 25.18 6.61 -24.31
#